data_fa822ff405be9e80b01e9c15b322b33c
#
_entry.id   fa822ff405be9e80b01e9c15b322b33c
#
_cell.length_a   1.000
_cell.length_b   1.000
_cell.length_c   1.000
_cell.angle_alpha   90.00
_cell.angle_beta   90.00
_cell.angle_gamma   90.00
#
_symmetry.space_group_name_H-M   'P 1'
#
loop_
_entity.id
_entity.type
_entity.pdbx_description
1 polymer ?
#
loop_
_entity_poly.entity_id
_entity_poly.type
_entity_poly.pdbx_seq_one_letter_code
_entity_poly.pdbx_strand_id
1 'polypeptide(L)'
;CTDLCSSPLCGDPNLLAVYAPVVYDEIGINICQTLTVDGTTFPTLTTAEKAVVQVLNIDFTNSEITPISGRPNCTEITLQNIAVTLLIRLYSCSGQLLGTFVQSFTYLPPATDAGYNEDTNPSSVTLELFTPYGISYTLDTAGTVVTPLISYLGFTSGNLSMNQGLNAIAYPKVLNLDVANREITVGLTLIVSSVFFSQYL
;
A
#
# COMPACT_ATOMS: atom_id res chain seq x y z
N CYS A 1 -22.40 -46.22 10.25
CA CYS A 1 -22.13 -44.97 9.54
C CYS A 1 -23.48 -44.39 9.19
N THR A 2 -23.98 -43.49 10.02
CA THR A 2 -25.14 -42.68 9.65
C THR A 2 -24.73 -41.87 8.43
N ASP A 3 -25.51 -42.06 7.39
CA ASP A 3 -25.30 -41.49 6.09
C ASP A 3 -25.15 -39.98 6.21
N LEU A 4 -23.92 -39.48 6.05
CA LEU A 4 -23.65 -38.05 6.01
C LEU A 4 -24.46 -37.34 4.89
N CYS A 5 -24.93 -38.15 3.92
CA CYS A 5 -25.79 -37.70 2.83
C CYS A 5 -27.25 -37.48 3.24
N SER A 6 -27.68 -37.92 4.43
CA SER A 6 -29.01 -37.60 4.96
C SER A 6 -29.05 -36.28 5.75
N SER A 7 -27.92 -35.63 5.92
CA SER A 7 -27.82 -34.28 6.48
C SER A 7 -28.34 -33.24 5.48
N PRO A 8 -29.02 -32.18 5.92
CA PRO A 8 -29.40 -31.08 5.06
C PRO A 8 -28.21 -30.38 4.35
N LEU A 9 -26.98 -30.70 4.75
CA LEU A 9 -25.76 -30.28 4.05
C LEU A 9 -25.40 -31.16 2.84
N CYS A 10 -26.04 -32.33 2.67
CA CYS A 10 -25.85 -33.26 1.55
C CYS A 10 -27.08 -33.36 0.64
N GLY A 11 -28.01 -32.41 0.74
CA GLY A 11 -29.14 -32.30 -0.20
C GLY A 11 -28.68 -31.88 -1.58
N ASP A 12 -29.62 -31.78 -2.52
CA ASP A 12 -29.34 -31.17 -3.84
C ASP A 12 -28.55 -29.88 -3.68
N PRO A 13 -27.55 -29.64 -4.53
CA PRO A 13 -26.72 -28.45 -4.41
C PRO A 13 -27.62 -27.22 -4.43
N ASN A 14 -27.90 -26.65 -3.28
CA ASN A 14 -28.53 -25.34 -3.22
C ASN A 14 -27.58 -24.34 -3.86
N LEU A 15 -28.12 -23.61 -4.81
CA LEU A 15 -27.41 -22.47 -5.39
C LEU A 15 -27.07 -21.50 -4.26
N LEU A 16 -25.81 -21.51 -3.84
CA LEU A 16 -25.28 -20.56 -2.85
C LEU A 16 -24.81 -19.34 -3.60
N ALA A 17 -25.46 -18.21 -3.35
CA ALA A 17 -24.93 -16.93 -3.79
C ALA A 17 -23.66 -16.61 -2.99
N VAL A 18 -22.54 -16.51 -3.67
CA VAL A 18 -21.26 -16.13 -3.09
C VAL A 18 -20.94 -14.69 -3.46
N TYR A 19 -20.70 -13.85 -2.46
CA TYR A 19 -20.14 -12.52 -2.67
C TYR A 19 -18.62 -12.61 -2.58
N ALA A 20 -17.94 -12.22 -3.63
CA ALA A 20 -16.48 -12.18 -3.67
C ALA A 20 -15.97 -10.81 -4.13
N PRO A 21 -14.85 -10.31 -3.57
CA PRO A 21 -14.20 -9.11 -4.07
C PRO A 21 -13.61 -9.41 -5.46
N VAL A 22 -13.84 -8.51 -6.40
CA VAL A 22 -13.32 -8.57 -7.77
C VAL A 22 -12.50 -7.32 -8.02
N VAL A 23 -11.29 -7.51 -8.52
CA VAL A 23 -10.45 -6.43 -9.02
C VAL A 23 -10.91 -6.10 -10.43
N TYR A 24 -11.39 -4.89 -10.64
CA TYR A 24 -11.86 -4.40 -11.94
C TYR A 24 -10.75 -3.74 -12.74
N ASP A 25 -9.83 -3.11 -12.05
CA ASP A 25 -8.67 -2.46 -12.66
C ASP A 25 -7.56 -2.28 -11.64
N GLU A 26 -6.31 -2.28 -12.11
CA GLU A 26 -5.15 -2.06 -11.25
C GLU A 26 -4.02 -1.36 -12.01
N ILE A 27 -3.29 -0.53 -11.31
CA ILE A 27 -2.11 0.17 -11.85
C ILE A 27 -1.00 0.21 -10.81
N GLY A 28 0.23 -0.04 -11.26
CA GLY A 28 1.42 -0.03 -10.41
C GLY A 28 2.39 1.08 -10.76
N ILE A 29 3.00 1.66 -9.74
CA ILE A 29 4.10 2.63 -9.86
C ILE A 29 5.31 2.15 -9.07
N ASN A 30 6.51 2.52 -9.53
CA ASN A 30 7.76 2.31 -8.82
C ASN A 30 8.38 3.66 -8.49
N ILE A 31 8.61 3.89 -7.23
CA ILE A 31 9.25 5.09 -6.70
C ILE A 31 10.36 4.69 -5.75
N CYS A 32 11.38 5.51 -5.59
CA CYS A 32 12.42 5.22 -4.61
C CYS A 32 12.88 6.48 -3.90
N GLN A 33 13.28 6.31 -2.65
CA GLN A 33 13.80 7.39 -1.82
C GLN A 33 15.05 6.93 -1.08
N THR A 34 16.02 7.84 -0.98
CA THR A 34 17.20 7.69 -0.14
C THR A 34 16.99 8.41 1.19
N LEU A 35 17.29 7.71 2.25
CA LEU A 35 17.10 8.16 3.61
C LEU A 35 18.43 8.27 4.31
N THR A 36 18.67 9.41 4.92
CA THR A 36 19.77 9.56 5.86
C THR A 36 19.29 9.11 7.25
N VAL A 37 19.94 8.11 7.80
CA VAL A 37 19.59 7.52 9.08
C VAL A 37 20.41 8.17 10.20
N ASP A 38 19.75 8.69 11.23
CA ASP A 38 20.44 9.28 12.38
C ASP A 38 21.29 8.24 13.11
N GLY A 39 22.58 8.51 13.22
CA GLY A 39 23.53 7.60 13.85
C GLY A 39 23.38 7.45 15.35
N THR A 40 22.67 8.33 16.02
CA THR A 40 22.34 8.20 17.46
C THR A 40 21.20 7.21 17.66
N THR A 41 20.23 7.24 16.74
CA THR A 41 19.07 6.34 16.78
C THR A 41 19.42 4.95 16.21
N PHE A 42 20.37 4.86 15.25
CA PHE A 42 20.75 3.62 14.56
C PHE A 42 22.26 3.35 14.62
N PRO A 43 22.86 3.16 15.80
CA PRO A 43 24.30 2.97 15.92
C PRO A 43 24.81 1.72 15.21
N THR A 44 23.97 0.70 15.07
CA THR A 44 24.31 -0.58 14.42
C THR A 44 24.34 -0.51 12.88
N LEU A 45 23.94 0.60 12.28
CA LEU A 45 23.98 0.75 10.83
C LEU A 45 25.41 0.64 10.28
N THR A 46 26.41 1.14 11.02
CA THR A 46 27.83 1.12 10.61
C THR A 46 28.45 -0.28 10.48
N THR A 47 27.80 -1.28 11.07
CA THR A 47 28.25 -2.68 11.03
C THR A 47 27.31 -3.57 10.23
N ALA A 48 26.23 -3.00 9.67
CA ALA A 48 25.25 -3.72 8.88
C ALA A 48 25.78 -3.96 7.45
N GLU A 49 25.53 -5.14 6.92
CA GLU A 49 25.81 -5.48 5.53
C GLU A 49 24.56 -5.75 4.72
N LYS A 50 23.45 -5.97 5.39
CA LYS A 50 22.16 -6.19 4.75
C LYS A 50 21.05 -5.50 5.54
N ALA A 51 20.15 -4.85 4.82
CA ALA A 51 18.90 -4.33 5.37
C ALA A 51 17.70 -5.03 4.71
N VAL A 52 16.66 -5.26 5.49
CA VAL A 52 15.36 -5.78 5.04
C VAL A 52 14.30 -4.82 5.53
N VAL A 53 13.37 -4.45 4.65
CA VAL A 53 12.30 -3.50 4.95
C VAL A 53 10.94 -4.15 4.78
N GLN A 54 10.00 -3.70 5.59
CA GLN A 54 8.59 -4.10 5.52
C GLN A 54 7.72 -2.86 5.73
N VAL A 55 6.69 -2.68 4.91
CA VAL A 55 5.72 -1.61 5.11
C VAL A 55 4.79 -1.99 6.25
N LEU A 56 4.65 -1.10 7.22
CA LEU A 56 3.70 -1.23 8.33
C LEU A 56 2.41 -0.48 8.04
N ASN A 57 2.53 0.73 7.47
CA ASN A 57 1.39 1.57 7.14
C ASN A 57 1.72 2.52 6.00
N ILE A 58 0.69 2.93 5.25
CA ILE A 58 0.75 4.00 4.25
C ILE A 58 -0.44 4.92 4.47
N ASP A 59 -0.17 6.22 4.47
CA ASP A 59 -1.16 7.26 4.57
C ASP A 59 -1.29 8.01 3.24
N PHE A 60 -2.51 8.00 2.68
CA PHE A 60 -2.87 8.62 1.41
C PHE A 60 -3.70 9.90 1.59
N THR A 61 -3.76 10.47 2.79
CA THR A 61 -4.63 11.64 3.11
C THR A 61 -4.39 12.85 2.21
N ASN A 62 -3.19 13.01 1.67
CA ASN A 62 -2.85 14.11 0.77
C ASN A 62 -3.11 13.79 -0.71
N SER A 63 -3.58 12.59 -1.04
CA SER A 63 -3.90 12.21 -2.42
C SER A 63 -5.26 12.75 -2.83
N GLU A 64 -5.37 13.17 -4.10
CA GLU A 64 -6.62 13.68 -4.68
C GLU A 64 -7.25 12.59 -5.54
N ILE A 65 -8.58 12.47 -5.48
CA ILE A 65 -9.33 11.47 -6.24
C ILE A 65 -10.52 12.17 -6.88
N THR A 66 -10.57 12.18 -8.22
CA THR A 66 -11.59 12.88 -8.99
C THR A 66 -12.17 12.02 -10.10
N PRO A 67 -13.49 12.10 -10.36
CA PRO A 67 -14.10 11.48 -11.56
C PRO A 67 -13.59 12.16 -12.82
N ILE A 68 -13.29 11.40 -13.86
CA ILE A 68 -12.87 11.96 -15.16
C ILE A 68 -14.09 12.44 -15.93
N SER A 69 -14.10 13.73 -16.31
CA SER A 69 -15.18 14.34 -17.08
C SER A 69 -15.33 13.67 -18.43
N GLY A 70 -16.56 13.29 -18.80
CA GLY A 70 -16.88 12.61 -20.06
C GLY A 70 -16.51 11.11 -20.10
N ARG A 71 -15.93 10.55 -19.04
CA ARG A 71 -15.64 9.13 -18.89
C ARG A 71 -16.32 8.61 -17.62
N PRO A 72 -17.62 8.25 -17.69
CA PRO A 72 -18.36 7.74 -16.55
C PRO A 72 -17.69 6.49 -16.03
N ASN A 73 -17.34 6.05 -15.11
CA ASN A 73 -16.64 4.84 -14.66
C ASN A 73 -15.09 4.92 -14.72
N CYS A 74 -14.53 6.12 -14.89
CA CYS A 74 -13.10 6.32 -14.79
C CYS A 74 -12.81 7.36 -13.71
N THR A 75 -11.79 7.07 -12.93
CA THR A 75 -11.34 7.90 -11.81
C THR A 75 -9.87 8.24 -11.97
N GLU A 76 -9.56 9.51 -11.82
CA GLU A 76 -8.20 9.99 -11.73
C GLU A 76 -7.78 10.06 -10.27
N ILE A 77 -6.58 9.56 -9.98
CA ILE A 77 -5.97 9.55 -8.66
C ILE A 77 -4.63 10.26 -8.76
N THR A 78 -4.50 11.40 -8.12
CA THR A 78 -3.22 12.09 -8.00
C THR A 78 -2.60 11.75 -6.65
N LEU A 79 -1.58 10.89 -6.69
CA LEU A 79 -0.80 10.51 -5.53
C LEU A 79 0.25 11.60 -5.25
N GLN A 80 0.30 12.09 -4.02
CA GLN A 80 1.27 13.09 -3.57
C GLN A 80 1.47 13.00 -2.06
N ASN A 81 2.66 13.34 -1.61
CA ASN A 81 3.02 13.46 -0.18
C ASN A 81 2.55 12.25 0.65
N ILE A 82 2.93 11.04 0.21
CA ILE A 82 2.51 9.78 0.82
C ILE A 82 3.44 9.47 2.00
N ALA A 83 2.89 9.39 3.20
CA ALA A 83 3.65 8.98 4.38
C ALA A 83 3.66 7.45 4.51
N VAL A 84 4.85 6.86 4.45
CA VAL A 84 5.06 5.40 4.54
C VAL A 84 5.84 5.08 5.81
N THR A 85 5.26 4.26 6.67
CA THR A 85 5.94 3.76 7.88
C THR A 85 6.56 2.40 7.58
N LEU A 86 7.88 2.33 7.69
CA LEU A 86 8.68 1.14 7.42
C LEU A 86 9.26 0.54 8.70
N LEU A 87 9.22 -0.80 8.78
CA LEU A 87 10.03 -1.58 9.70
C LEU A 87 11.31 -1.97 8.99
N ILE A 88 12.45 -1.55 9.54
CA ILE A 88 13.79 -1.80 8.99
C ILE A 88 14.51 -2.77 9.92
N ARG A 89 15.02 -3.86 9.36
CA ARG A 89 15.87 -4.84 10.08
C ARG A 89 17.25 -4.86 9.46
N LEU A 90 18.27 -4.71 10.28
CA LEU A 90 19.67 -4.72 9.88
C LEU A 90 20.33 -6.05 10.26
N TYR A 91 21.14 -6.59 9.37
CA TYR A 91 21.83 -7.85 9.56
C TYR A 91 23.31 -7.72 9.27
N SER A 92 24.13 -8.52 9.98
CA SER A 92 25.56 -8.70 9.70
C SER A 92 25.80 -9.59 8.49
N CYS A 93 27.04 -9.71 8.05
CA CYS A 93 27.48 -10.66 7.00
C CYS A 93 27.14 -12.12 7.34
N SER A 94 27.15 -12.48 8.62
CA SER A 94 26.78 -13.82 9.09
C SER A 94 25.27 -14.06 9.18
N GLY A 95 24.44 -13.05 8.84
CA GLY A 95 22.98 -13.12 8.93
C GLY A 95 22.41 -12.90 10.34
N GLN A 96 23.24 -12.46 11.29
CA GLN A 96 22.77 -12.12 12.62
C GLN A 96 21.99 -10.80 12.59
N LEU A 97 20.81 -10.74 13.24
CA LEU A 97 20.04 -9.52 13.41
C LEU A 97 20.78 -8.56 14.33
N LEU A 98 21.14 -7.38 13.83
CA LEU A 98 21.84 -6.33 14.57
C LEU A 98 20.88 -5.34 15.20
N GLY A 99 19.75 -5.06 14.56
CA GLY A 99 18.77 -4.10 15.07
C GLY A 99 17.49 -4.09 14.25
N THR A 100 16.43 -3.56 14.87
CA THR A 100 15.11 -3.38 14.26
C THR A 100 14.60 -1.99 14.60
N PHE A 101 14.16 -1.24 13.59
CA PHE A 101 13.73 0.15 13.72
C PHE A 101 12.43 0.38 12.98
N VAL A 102 11.63 1.33 13.45
CA VAL A 102 10.44 1.82 12.76
C VAL A 102 10.66 3.27 12.41
N GLN A 103 10.50 3.61 11.16
CA GLN A 103 10.66 4.98 10.68
C GLN A 103 9.63 5.30 9.59
N SER A 104 9.15 6.54 9.60
CA SER A 104 8.23 7.04 8.56
C SER A 104 8.99 7.88 7.54
N PHE A 105 8.58 7.75 6.30
CA PHE A 105 9.16 8.40 5.13
C PHE A 105 8.07 9.03 4.30
N THR A 106 8.42 10.10 3.60
CA THR A 106 7.52 10.74 2.65
C THR A 106 7.98 10.39 1.23
N TYR A 107 7.16 9.63 0.51
CA TYR A 107 7.30 9.46 -0.93
C TYR A 107 6.45 10.50 -1.65
N LEU A 108 6.82 10.84 -2.88
CA LEU A 108 6.22 11.90 -3.67
C LEU A 108 6.18 13.24 -2.89
N PRO A 109 7.33 13.68 -2.34
CA PRO A 109 7.40 14.87 -1.51
C PRO A 109 7.27 16.13 -2.35
N PRO A 110 6.96 17.29 -1.74
CA PRO A 110 7.04 18.57 -2.42
C PRO A 110 8.40 18.77 -3.13
N ALA A 111 8.41 19.45 -4.28
CA ALA A 111 9.62 19.66 -5.07
C ALA A 111 10.74 20.45 -4.33
N THR A 112 10.42 21.05 -3.20
CA THR A 112 11.38 21.77 -2.34
C THR A 112 12.06 20.87 -1.31
N ASP A 113 11.62 19.65 -1.14
CA ASP A 113 12.12 18.72 -0.13
C ASP A 113 13.39 17.98 -0.59
N ALA A 114 14.26 17.66 0.36
CA ALA A 114 15.52 16.95 0.09
C ALA A 114 15.32 15.55 -0.52
N GLY A 115 14.16 14.94 -0.32
CA GLY A 115 13.81 13.61 -0.88
C GLY A 115 13.22 13.67 -2.28
N TYR A 116 13.03 14.88 -2.86
CA TYR A 116 12.51 15.04 -4.21
C TYR A 116 13.55 14.66 -5.28
N ASN A 117 13.09 13.92 -6.27
CA ASN A 117 13.85 13.61 -7.48
C ASN A 117 12.86 13.41 -8.63
N GLU A 118 13.02 14.18 -9.72
CA GLU A 118 12.08 14.20 -10.85
C GLU A 118 11.89 12.79 -11.48
N ASP A 119 12.95 11.99 -11.55
CA ASP A 119 12.93 10.69 -12.21
C ASP A 119 12.50 9.53 -11.30
N THR A 120 12.82 9.61 -10.01
CA THR A 120 12.69 8.45 -9.10
C THR A 120 11.74 8.68 -7.94
N ASN A 121 11.49 9.92 -7.57
CA ASN A 121 10.58 10.32 -6.51
C ASN A 121 10.00 11.72 -6.80
N PRO A 122 9.19 11.87 -7.88
CA PRO A 122 8.60 13.15 -8.27
C PRO A 122 7.64 13.69 -7.21
N SER A 123 7.17 14.91 -7.37
CA SER A 123 6.24 15.52 -6.40
C SER A 123 4.83 14.92 -6.43
N SER A 124 4.43 14.35 -7.56
CA SER A 124 3.15 13.69 -7.72
C SER A 124 3.17 12.70 -8.88
N VAL A 125 2.25 11.75 -8.84
CA VAL A 125 1.97 10.82 -9.94
C VAL A 125 0.47 10.73 -10.11
N THR A 126 0.00 10.88 -11.35
CA THR A 126 -1.41 10.76 -11.71
C THR A 126 -1.69 9.38 -12.31
N LEU A 127 -2.70 8.71 -11.81
CA LEU A 127 -3.15 7.38 -12.22
C LEU A 127 -4.61 7.47 -12.68
N GLU A 128 -4.97 6.72 -13.71
CA GLU A 128 -6.37 6.56 -14.14
C GLU A 128 -6.81 5.12 -13.89
N LEU A 129 -7.93 4.92 -13.21
CA LEU A 129 -8.51 3.59 -12.96
C LEU A 129 -9.96 3.53 -13.41
N PHE A 130 -10.36 2.35 -13.90
CA PHE A 130 -11.75 2.02 -14.17
C PHE A 130 -12.46 1.67 -12.85
N THR A 131 -13.49 2.46 -12.51
CA THR A 131 -14.28 2.32 -11.28
C THR A 131 -15.77 2.17 -11.63
N PRO A 132 -16.25 0.97 -11.99
CA PRO A 132 -17.57 0.76 -12.60
C PRO A 132 -18.74 1.22 -11.73
N TYR A 133 -18.57 1.28 -10.43
CA TYR A 133 -19.60 1.69 -9.45
C TYR A 133 -19.28 3.03 -8.81
N GLY A 134 -18.32 3.77 -9.36
CA GLY A 134 -17.84 5.02 -8.79
C GLY A 134 -16.95 4.81 -7.57
N ILE A 135 -16.78 5.87 -6.78
CA ILE A 135 -15.95 5.86 -5.58
C ILE A 135 -16.84 5.97 -4.37
N SER A 136 -16.59 5.13 -3.36
CA SER A 136 -17.26 5.27 -2.07
C SER A 136 -16.67 6.44 -1.30
N TYR A 137 -17.50 7.37 -0.89
CA TYR A 137 -17.12 8.46 0.00
C TYR A 137 -17.38 8.04 1.45
N THR A 138 -16.47 8.38 2.35
CA THR A 138 -16.72 8.30 3.78
C THR A 138 -17.35 9.61 4.26
N LEU A 139 -18.28 9.51 5.19
CA LEU A 139 -18.81 10.66 5.92
C LEU A 139 -18.07 10.80 7.24
N ASP A 140 -17.75 12.03 7.62
CA ASP A 140 -17.29 12.33 8.97
C ASP A 140 -18.46 12.24 9.97
N THR A 141 -18.17 12.41 11.26
CA THR A 141 -19.19 12.40 12.33
C THR A 141 -20.20 13.55 12.22
N ALA A 142 -19.91 14.58 11.44
CA ALA A 142 -20.81 15.71 11.15
C ALA A 142 -21.68 15.48 9.91
N GLY A 143 -21.51 14.35 9.21
CA GLY A 143 -22.23 14.03 7.98
C GLY A 143 -21.69 14.77 6.74
N THR A 144 -20.50 15.35 6.84
CA THR A 144 -19.81 15.99 5.73
C THR A 144 -19.10 14.93 4.90
N VAL A 145 -19.15 15.02 3.58
CA VAL A 145 -18.42 14.14 2.68
C VAL A 145 -16.93 14.35 2.89
N VAL A 146 -16.26 13.33 3.40
CA VAL A 146 -14.80 13.30 3.51
C VAL A 146 -14.25 12.72 2.20
N THR A 147 -13.10 13.20 1.77
CA THR A 147 -12.36 12.76 0.58
C THR A 147 -12.31 11.23 0.51
N PRO A 148 -12.53 10.63 -0.66
CA PRO A 148 -12.44 9.18 -0.82
C PRO A 148 -11.06 8.70 -0.37
N LEU A 149 -11.02 7.62 0.39
CA LEU A 149 -9.81 7.08 0.96
C LEU A 149 -9.31 5.88 0.16
N ILE A 150 -8.02 5.85 -0.13
CA ILE A 150 -7.37 4.63 -0.58
C ILE A 150 -7.05 3.79 0.65
N SER A 151 -7.64 2.59 0.74
CA SER A 151 -7.38 1.67 1.84
C SER A 151 -6.07 0.93 1.62
N TYR A 152 -5.09 1.10 2.50
CA TYR A 152 -3.87 0.31 2.46
C TYR A 152 -4.13 -1.10 2.99
N LEU A 153 -3.80 -2.10 2.16
CA LEU A 153 -3.87 -3.51 2.51
C LEU A 153 -2.48 -3.99 2.95
N GLY A 154 -2.18 -3.80 4.23
CA GLY A 154 -0.93 -4.27 4.83
C GLY A 154 -0.98 -5.76 5.20
N PHE A 155 0.15 -6.45 5.07
CA PHE A 155 0.32 -7.80 5.61
C PHE A 155 0.55 -7.75 7.13
N THR A 156 -0.45 -7.34 7.89
CA THR A 156 -0.43 -7.51 9.34
C THR A 156 -1.14 -8.81 9.70
N SER A 157 -0.36 -9.79 10.14
CA SER A 157 -0.78 -11.02 10.83
C SER A 157 -2.22 -11.51 10.54
N GLY A 158 -2.46 -12.03 9.35
CA GLY A 158 -3.52 -13.02 9.17
C GLY A 158 -4.81 -12.56 8.50
N ASN A 159 -5.11 -11.28 8.33
CA ASN A 159 -6.34 -10.84 7.67
C ASN A 159 -6.07 -9.78 6.60
N LEU A 160 -5.99 -10.23 5.36
CA LEU A 160 -6.08 -9.35 4.21
C LEU A 160 -7.58 -9.14 3.91
N SER A 161 -8.20 -8.10 4.47
CA SER A 161 -9.56 -7.73 4.09
C SER A 161 -9.51 -6.66 3.02
N MET A 162 -9.97 -6.97 1.82
CA MET A 162 -10.18 -5.99 0.77
C MET A 162 -11.45 -5.18 1.09
N ASN A 163 -11.32 -3.86 1.08
CA ASN A 163 -12.46 -2.97 1.18
C ASN A 163 -13.04 -2.70 -0.21
N GLN A 164 -14.33 -2.46 -0.28
CA GLN A 164 -14.94 -2.00 -1.53
C GLN A 164 -14.45 -0.59 -1.86
N GLY A 165 -14.06 -0.36 -3.11
CA GLY A 165 -13.54 0.91 -3.60
C GLY A 165 -12.06 0.82 -3.95
N LEU A 166 -11.26 1.82 -3.58
CA LEU A 166 -9.84 1.87 -3.90
C LEU A 166 -9.00 1.21 -2.81
N ASN A 167 -8.16 0.28 -3.22
CA ASN A 167 -7.22 -0.43 -2.34
C ASN A 167 -5.80 -0.28 -2.86
N ALA A 168 -4.83 -0.24 -1.95
CA ALA A 168 -3.41 -0.18 -2.29
C ALA A 168 -2.62 -1.27 -1.58
N ILE A 169 -1.68 -1.86 -2.31
CA ILE A 169 -0.69 -2.81 -1.80
C ILE A 169 0.68 -2.22 -2.09
N ALA A 170 1.63 -2.41 -1.19
CA ALA A 170 2.99 -1.90 -1.36
C ALA A 170 4.04 -2.96 -1.08
N TYR A 171 5.04 -3.02 -1.96
CA TYR A 171 6.19 -3.91 -1.86
C TYR A 171 7.47 -3.09 -1.73
N PRO A 172 8.05 -2.99 -0.54
CA PRO A 172 9.30 -2.29 -0.33
C PRO A 172 10.50 -3.17 -0.66
N LYS A 173 11.56 -2.56 -1.18
CA LYS A 173 12.84 -3.22 -1.43
C LYS A 173 13.99 -2.30 -1.11
N VAL A 174 14.97 -2.78 -0.37
CA VAL A 174 16.25 -2.07 -0.21
C VAL A 174 17.02 -2.16 -1.52
N LEU A 175 17.33 -1.03 -2.12
CA LEU A 175 18.09 -0.91 -3.37
C LEU A 175 19.57 -0.67 -3.08
N ASN A 176 19.87 0.12 -2.06
CA ASN A 176 21.24 0.42 -1.64
C ASN A 176 21.30 0.59 -0.12
N LEU A 177 22.41 0.18 0.46
CA LEU A 177 22.78 0.40 1.86
C LEU A 177 24.19 1.01 1.88
N ASP A 178 24.26 2.32 2.11
CA ASP A 178 25.52 3.05 2.25
C ASP A 178 25.78 3.30 3.73
N VAL A 179 26.57 2.42 4.34
CA VAL A 179 26.90 2.52 5.76
C VAL A 179 27.84 3.66 6.08
N ALA A 180 28.67 4.10 5.10
CA ALA A 180 29.62 5.20 5.30
C ALA A 180 28.89 6.55 5.40
N ASN A 181 27.91 6.78 4.54
CA ASN A 181 27.07 7.98 4.54
C ASN A 181 25.82 7.84 5.41
N ARG A 182 25.58 6.65 5.99
CA ARG A 182 24.39 6.32 6.76
C ARG A 182 23.11 6.49 5.97
N GLU A 183 23.12 6.01 4.73
CA GLU A 183 21.98 6.12 3.83
C GLU A 183 21.42 4.74 3.49
N ILE A 184 20.10 4.68 3.42
CA ILE A 184 19.37 3.52 2.93
C ILE A 184 18.47 4.01 1.80
N THR A 185 18.65 3.44 0.60
CA THR A 185 17.74 3.69 -0.53
C THR A 185 16.68 2.60 -0.56
N VAL A 186 15.43 3.00 -0.42
CA VAL A 186 14.28 2.09 -0.43
C VAL A 186 13.42 2.37 -1.64
N GLY A 187 13.31 1.36 -2.52
CA GLY A 187 12.32 1.33 -3.58
C GLY A 187 10.98 0.87 -3.04
N LEU A 188 9.91 1.45 -3.54
CA LEU A 188 8.54 1.11 -3.23
C LEU A 188 7.76 0.86 -4.52
N THR A 189 7.31 -0.38 -4.73
CA THR A 189 6.30 -0.68 -5.74
C THR A 189 4.94 -0.53 -5.10
N LEU A 190 4.16 0.43 -5.56
CA LEU A 190 2.80 0.68 -5.09
C LEU A 190 1.82 0.27 -6.18
N ILE A 191 0.88 -0.60 -5.84
CA ILE A 191 -0.20 -1.05 -6.72
C ILE A 191 -1.50 -0.52 -6.14
N VAL A 192 -2.23 0.26 -6.94
CA VAL A 192 -3.57 0.75 -6.58
C VAL A 192 -4.57 0.00 -7.45
N SER A 193 -5.62 -0.53 -6.84
CA SER A 193 -6.66 -1.33 -7.50
C SER A 193 -8.05 -0.87 -7.12
N SER A 194 -8.96 -0.97 -8.09
CA SER A 194 -10.40 -0.77 -7.93
C SER A 194 -11.06 -2.11 -7.64
N VAL A 195 -11.69 -2.24 -6.47
CA VAL A 195 -12.26 -3.51 -5.97
C VAL A 195 -13.72 -3.31 -5.60
N PHE A 196 -14.59 -4.19 -6.10
CA PHE A 196 -16.00 -4.23 -5.74
C PHE A 196 -16.45 -5.68 -5.54
N PHE A 197 -17.46 -5.86 -4.70
CA PHE A 197 -18.04 -7.16 -4.49
C PHE A 197 -19.01 -7.51 -5.61
N SER A 198 -18.83 -8.67 -6.19
CA SER A 198 -19.76 -9.25 -7.17
C SER A 198 -20.38 -10.51 -6.62
N GLN A 199 -21.65 -10.74 -6.99
CA GLN A 199 -22.37 -11.94 -6.63
C GLN A 199 -22.18 -12.99 -7.73
N TYR A 200 -21.81 -14.19 -7.31
CA TYR A 200 -21.71 -15.38 -8.15
C TYR A 200 -22.74 -16.40 -7.70
N LEU A 201 -23.38 -17.05 -8.67
CA LEU A 201 -24.36 -18.12 -8.48
C LEU A 201 -23.75 -19.46 -8.83
#